data_07ab941a95d8692fc793f0c0f692bf21
#
_entry.id   07ab941a95d8692fc793f0c0f692bf21
#
_cell.length_a   1.000
_cell.length_b   1.000
_cell.length_c   1.000
_cell.angle_alpha   90.00
_cell.angle_beta   90.00
_cell.angle_gamma   90.00
#
_symmetry.space_group_name_H-M   'P 1'
#
loop_
_entity.id
_entity.type
_entity.pdbx_description
1 polymer ?
#
loop_
_entity_poly.entity_id
_entity_poly.type
_entity_poly.pdbx_seq_one_letter_code
_entity_poly.pdbx_strand_id
1 'polypeptide(L)'
;MVYKLSDQLDHMGNSQYIFEAYNKYLRENRNKLPTSVLDLIASEHWHGGSGSTAPYYCELQNIEIIDFGKETAHLILTLIKKDHRDYKEKPFRLKLIYQGLLELNIPHQKDISVNPFMWRYDEFLFFDPWSGYEHNEKMFTHNIEWVGKYVWSITAKDLIATWEEL
;
A
#
# COMPACT_ATOMS: atom_id res chain seq x y z
N MET A 1 -6.60 6.33 16.74
CA MET A 1 -7.06 7.22 15.67
C MET A 1 -6.67 6.55 14.37
N VAL A 2 -7.64 6.07 13.63
CA VAL A 2 -7.39 5.49 12.30
C VAL A 2 -7.27 6.67 11.34
N TYR A 3 -6.07 6.92 10.84
CA TYR A 3 -5.85 7.91 9.81
C TYR A 3 -6.26 7.28 8.48
N LYS A 4 -7.28 7.81 7.84
CA LYS A 4 -7.69 7.37 6.51
C LYS A 4 -7.44 8.51 5.54
N LEU A 5 -6.35 8.38 4.80
CA LEU A 5 -5.98 9.37 3.78
C LEU A 5 -7.10 9.56 2.76
N SER A 6 -7.76 8.47 2.37
CA SER A 6 -8.88 8.48 1.43
C SER A 6 -10.10 9.24 1.91
N ASP A 7 -10.49 9.08 3.18
CA ASP A 7 -11.66 9.77 3.75
C ASP A 7 -11.44 11.29 3.77
N GLN A 8 -10.21 11.74 3.95
CA GLN A 8 -9.88 13.16 3.96
C GLN A 8 -9.82 13.76 2.56
N LEU A 9 -9.37 13.01 1.56
CA LEU A 9 -9.31 13.46 0.17
C LEU A 9 -10.71 13.71 -0.42
N ASP A 10 -11.69 12.90 -0.05
CA ASP A 10 -13.06 13.05 -0.54
C ASP A 10 -13.80 14.25 0.08
N HIS A 11 -13.43 14.67 1.30
CA HIS A 11 -14.16 15.71 2.05
C HIS A 11 -13.60 17.12 1.89
N MET A 12 -12.33 17.31 1.58
CA MET A 12 -11.69 18.62 1.70
C MET A 12 -11.29 19.28 0.37
N GLY A 13 -11.36 18.61 -0.75
CA GLY A 13 -11.04 19.20 -2.07
C GLY A 13 -9.60 19.73 -2.22
N ASN A 14 -8.77 19.62 -1.19
CA ASN A 14 -7.42 20.17 -1.16
C ASN A 14 -6.40 19.09 -0.77
N SER A 15 -5.90 18.40 -1.78
CA SER A 15 -4.96 17.29 -1.63
C SER A 15 -3.66 17.67 -0.87
N GLN A 16 -3.22 18.92 -0.96
CA GLN A 16 -1.97 19.34 -0.35
C GLN A 16 -1.98 19.23 1.18
N TYR A 17 -3.05 19.67 1.85
CA TYR A 17 -3.17 19.59 3.31
C TYR A 17 -3.21 18.16 3.83
N ILE A 18 -3.74 17.24 3.04
CA ILE A 18 -3.87 15.84 3.41
C ILE A 18 -2.51 15.15 3.38
N PHE A 19 -1.72 15.41 2.36
CA PHE A 19 -0.35 14.92 2.29
C PHE A 19 0.53 15.51 3.38
N GLU A 20 0.36 16.78 3.74
CA GLU A 20 1.07 17.39 4.86
C GLU A 20 0.74 16.72 6.20
N ALA A 21 -0.53 16.44 6.46
CA ALA A 21 -0.97 15.75 7.66
C ALA A 21 -0.45 14.31 7.72
N TYR A 22 -0.48 13.58 6.61
CA TYR A 22 0.09 12.23 6.51
C TYR A 22 1.61 12.23 6.67
N ASN A 23 2.30 13.17 6.05
CA ASN A 23 3.74 13.34 6.23
C ASN A 23 4.11 13.69 7.68
N LYS A 24 3.28 14.45 8.37
CA LYS A 24 3.44 14.71 9.81
C LYS A 24 3.29 13.42 10.61
N TYR A 25 2.25 12.63 10.33
CA TYR A 25 2.05 11.33 10.96
C TYR A 25 3.25 10.40 10.77
N LEU A 26 3.79 10.31 9.56
CA LEU A 26 4.97 9.49 9.26
C LEU A 26 6.21 9.95 10.04
N ARG A 27 6.44 11.26 10.14
CA ARG A 27 7.56 11.81 10.94
C ARG A 27 7.43 11.47 12.42
N GLU A 28 6.24 11.63 12.98
CA GLU A 28 5.97 11.37 14.41
C GLU A 28 6.04 9.89 14.78
N ASN A 29 5.78 9.00 13.84
CA ASN A 29 5.76 7.55 14.06
C ASN A 29 6.89 6.78 13.37
N ARG A 30 7.90 7.49 12.88
CA ARG A 30 9.02 6.89 12.14
C ARG A 30 9.71 5.75 12.88
N ASN A 31 9.87 5.87 14.17
CA ASN A 31 10.53 4.85 15.01
C ASN A 31 9.66 3.59 15.22
N LYS A 32 8.39 3.63 14.86
CA LYS A 32 7.43 2.51 15.00
C LYS A 32 7.25 1.71 13.72
N LEU A 33 7.67 2.25 12.58
CA LEU A 33 7.56 1.59 11.28
C LEU A 33 8.82 0.77 10.96
N PRO A 34 8.69 -0.36 10.22
CA PRO A 34 9.83 -1.10 9.69
C PRO A 34 10.68 -0.24 8.76
N THR A 35 11.99 -0.48 8.72
CA THR A 35 12.92 0.26 7.85
C THR A 35 12.56 0.12 6.38
N SER A 36 12.17 -1.07 5.94
CA SER A 36 11.75 -1.33 4.56
C SER A 36 10.58 -0.44 4.11
N VAL A 37 9.59 -0.24 5.00
CA VAL A 37 8.46 0.66 4.75
C VAL A 37 8.94 2.11 4.68
N LEU A 38 9.82 2.53 5.60
CA LEU A 38 10.38 3.89 5.60
C LEU A 38 11.19 4.18 4.33
N ASP A 39 11.99 3.23 3.88
CA ASP A 39 12.79 3.35 2.66
C ASP A 39 11.89 3.45 1.42
N LEU A 40 10.81 2.69 1.39
CA LEU A 40 9.82 2.73 0.32
C LEU A 40 9.12 4.10 0.26
N ILE A 41 8.63 4.60 1.41
CA ILE A 41 7.97 5.91 1.50
C ILE A 41 8.94 7.05 1.14
N ALA A 42 10.21 6.93 1.51
CA ALA A 42 11.25 7.91 1.20
C ALA A 42 11.67 7.89 -0.28
N SER A 43 11.32 6.84 -1.03
CA SER A 43 11.60 6.79 -2.46
C SER A 43 10.82 7.90 -3.18
N GLU A 44 11.51 8.64 -4.04
CA GLU A 44 11.03 9.88 -4.66
C GLU A 44 9.70 9.74 -5.41
N HIS A 45 9.36 8.52 -5.81
CA HIS A 45 8.24 8.27 -6.70
C HIS A 45 7.06 7.54 -6.07
N TRP A 46 7.18 6.99 -4.85
CA TRP A 46 6.12 6.16 -4.30
C TRP A 46 4.79 6.91 -4.15
N HIS A 47 4.79 8.05 -3.49
CA HIS A 47 3.61 8.92 -3.32
C HIS A 47 3.57 10.10 -4.31
N GLY A 48 4.56 10.24 -5.16
CA GLY A 48 4.70 11.39 -6.05
C GLY A 48 3.74 11.42 -7.25
N GLY A 49 3.01 10.35 -7.50
CA GLY A 49 1.94 10.27 -8.50
C GLY A 49 2.38 10.37 -9.97
N SER A 50 3.63 10.68 -10.24
CA SER A 50 4.16 10.81 -11.60
C SER A 50 5.47 10.06 -11.77
N GLY A 51 5.47 9.04 -12.59
CA GLY A 51 6.66 8.27 -12.91
C GLY A 51 6.37 6.80 -13.11
N SER A 52 7.26 6.12 -13.81
CA SER A 52 7.14 4.70 -14.13
C SER A 52 7.16 3.79 -12.90
N THR A 53 7.71 4.27 -11.79
CA THR A 53 7.85 3.51 -10.53
C THR A 53 6.94 3.99 -9.40
N ALA A 54 5.87 4.74 -9.71
CA ALA A 54 4.82 5.08 -8.77
C ALA A 54 3.67 4.05 -8.86
N PRO A 55 3.09 3.55 -7.75
CA PRO A 55 2.01 2.55 -7.79
C PRO A 55 0.69 3.07 -8.35
N TYR A 56 0.50 4.37 -8.38
CA TYR A 56 -0.69 5.00 -8.92
C TYR A 56 -1.02 4.51 -10.34
N TYR A 57 -2.26 4.08 -10.55
CA TYR A 57 -2.75 3.42 -11.77
C TYR A 57 -2.16 2.03 -12.07
N CYS A 58 -1.44 1.40 -11.16
CA CYS A 58 -1.10 -0.01 -11.32
C CYS A 58 -2.37 -0.87 -11.25
N GLU A 59 -2.47 -1.84 -12.14
CA GLU A 59 -3.56 -2.81 -12.17
C GLU A 59 -3.12 -4.12 -11.50
N LEU A 60 -3.93 -4.61 -10.57
CA LEU A 60 -3.68 -5.90 -9.92
C LEU A 60 -3.83 -7.03 -10.94
N GLN A 61 -2.82 -7.90 -11.01
CA GLN A 61 -2.80 -9.07 -11.89
C GLN A 61 -2.93 -10.38 -11.12
N ASN A 62 -2.28 -10.47 -9.96
CA ASN A 62 -2.23 -11.71 -9.20
C ASN A 62 -2.10 -11.46 -7.70
N ILE A 63 -2.66 -12.38 -6.92
CA ILE A 63 -2.54 -12.46 -5.46
C ILE A 63 -2.11 -13.88 -5.13
N GLU A 64 -1.06 -14.01 -4.34
CA GLU A 64 -0.60 -15.29 -3.82
C GLU A 64 -0.44 -15.20 -2.31
N ILE A 65 -0.95 -16.18 -1.58
CA ILE A 65 -0.71 -16.32 -0.14
C ILE A 65 0.05 -17.62 0.07
N ILE A 66 1.23 -17.52 0.66
CA ILE A 66 2.12 -18.64 0.92
C ILE A 66 2.17 -18.88 2.43
N ASP A 67 2.21 -20.15 2.83
CA ASP A 67 2.28 -20.55 4.25
C ASP A 67 1.16 -20.00 5.12
N PHE A 68 -0.05 -19.88 4.58
CA PHE A 68 -1.22 -19.37 5.30
C PHE A 68 -1.39 -20.05 6.67
N GLY A 69 -1.58 -19.22 7.71
CA GLY A 69 -1.73 -19.71 9.09
C GLY A 69 -0.43 -20.05 9.82
N LYS A 70 0.73 -19.78 9.22
CA LYS A 70 2.05 -19.95 9.85
C LYS A 70 2.71 -18.59 10.11
N GLU A 71 3.69 -18.54 11.00
CA GLU A 71 4.51 -17.32 11.22
C GLU A 71 5.30 -16.89 9.98
N THR A 72 5.56 -17.82 9.06
CA THR A 72 6.22 -17.59 7.77
C THR A 72 5.26 -17.16 6.67
N ALA A 73 3.98 -16.92 6.98
CA ALA A 73 2.99 -16.51 6.00
C ALA A 73 3.39 -15.22 5.28
N HIS A 74 3.25 -15.20 3.95
CA HIS A 74 3.42 -13.99 3.16
C HIS A 74 2.36 -13.86 2.09
N LEU A 75 2.09 -12.60 1.77
CA LEU A 75 1.22 -12.20 0.68
C LEU A 75 2.08 -11.60 -0.43
N ILE A 76 1.83 -12.03 -1.65
CA ILE A 76 2.45 -11.46 -2.84
C ILE A 76 1.37 -10.81 -3.70
N LEU A 77 1.49 -9.51 -3.95
CA LEU A 77 0.71 -8.80 -4.94
C LEU A 77 1.57 -8.54 -6.17
N THR A 78 1.06 -8.91 -7.33
CA THR A 78 1.69 -8.59 -8.62
C THR A 78 0.79 -7.62 -9.37
N LEU A 79 1.33 -6.46 -9.71
CA LEU A 79 0.63 -5.38 -10.39
C LEU A 79 1.38 -5.00 -11.68
N ILE A 80 0.67 -4.48 -12.65
CA ILE A 80 1.25 -3.96 -13.90
C ILE A 80 0.85 -2.49 -14.04
N LYS A 81 1.85 -1.65 -14.28
CA LYS A 81 1.66 -0.27 -14.70
C LYS A 81 1.77 -0.20 -16.22
N LYS A 82 0.66 0.15 -16.84
CA LYS A 82 0.60 0.49 -18.26
C LYS A 82 0.58 2.01 -18.35
N ASP A 83 1.57 2.59 -19.02
CA ASP A 83 1.47 4.02 -19.30
C ASP A 83 0.41 4.25 -20.38
N HIS A 84 -0.72 4.81 -19.97
CA HIS A 84 -1.80 5.13 -20.88
C HIS A 84 -1.55 6.40 -21.70
N ARG A 85 -0.50 7.16 -21.38
CA ARG A 85 -0.21 8.46 -22.02
C ARG A 85 0.80 8.39 -23.15
N ASP A 86 1.66 7.40 -23.12
CA ASP A 86 2.69 7.24 -24.14
C ASP A 86 2.81 5.77 -24.57
N TYR A 87 2.29 5.44 -25.75
CA TYR A 87 2.35 4.07 -26.31
C TYR A 87 3.79 3.57 -26.59
N LYS A 88 4.80 4.37 -26.26
CA LYS A 88 6.21 4.06 -26.45
C LYS A 88 6.93 3.59 -25.21
N GLU A 89 6.35 3.81 -24.01
CA GLU A 89 6.96 3.34 -22.78
C GLU A 89 6.61 1.87 -22.54
N LYS A 90 7.61 1.10 -22.17
CA LYS A 90 7.42 -0.30 -21.79
C LYS A 90 6.62 -0.39 -20.48
N PRO A 91 5.74 -1.37 -20.33
CA PRO A 91 5.05 -1.57 -19.07
C PRO A 91 6.02 -2.00 -17.97
N PHE A 92 5.71 -1.62 -16.74
CA PHE A 92 6.43 -2.04 -15.54
C PHE A 92 5.60 -3.02 -14.73
N ARG A 93 6.26 -4.00 -14.13
CA ARG A 93 5.68 -4.88 -13.12
C ARG A 93 6.12 -4.41 -11.74
N LEU A 94 5.14 -4.16 -10.85
CA LEU A 94 5.36 -3.99 -9.43
C LEU A 94 5.04 -5.31 -8.71
N LYS A 95 5.99 -5.80 -7.95
CA LYS A 95 5.79 -6.94 -7.06
C LYS A 95 5.96 -6.49 -5.62
N LEU A 96 4.93 -6.70 -4.80
CA LEU A 96 4.92 -6.42 -3.37
C LEU A 96 4.89 -7.75 -2.61
N ILE A 97 5.85 -7.94 -1.71
CA ILE A 97 5.93 -9.13 -0.86
C ILE A 97 5.81 -8.68 0.59
N TYR A 98 4.67 -8.95 1.21
CA TYR A 98 4.41 -8.71 2.62
C TYR A 98 4.85 -9.94 3.42
N GLN A 99 5.91 -9.80 4.19
CA GLN A 99 6.49 -10.88 4.99
C GLN A 99 5.94 -10.85 6.42
N GLY A 100 5.74 -12.02 7.01
CA GLY A 100 5.12 -12.12 8.33
C GLY A 100 3.70 -11.56 8.32
N LEU A 101 2.88 -12.04 7.37
CA LEU A 101 1.49 -11.63 7.21
C LEU A 101 0.69 -11.98 8.48
N LEU A 102 0.05 -10.97 9.08
CA LEU A 102 -0.80 -11.12 10.25
C LEU A 102 -2.27 -11.04 9.91
N GLU A 103 -2.64 -10.11 9.05
CA GLU A 103 -4.03 -9.86 8.70
C GLU A 103 -4.14 -9.41 7.25
N LEU A 104 -5.17 -9.91 6.59
CA LEU A 104 -5.58 -9.49 5.27
C LEU A 104 -7.09 -9.26 5.27
N ASN A 105 -7.50 -8.02 5.10
CA ASN A 105 -8.91 -7.65 4.99
C ASN A 105 -9.21 -7.17 3.58
N ILE A 106 -9.98 -7.98 2.85
CA ILE A 106 -10.49 -7.67 1.50
C ILE A 106 -12.01 -7.57 1.61
N PRO A 107 -12.59 -6.37 1.54
CA PRO A 107 -14.04 -6.21 1.63
C PRO A 107 -14.74 -6.84 0.42
N HIS A 108 -15.94 -7.34 0.66
CA HIS A 108 -16.77 -7.89 -0.41
C HIS A 108 -17.17 -6.80 -1.41
N GLN A 109 -16.93 -7.06 -2.69
CA GLN A 109 -17.33 -6.17 -3.79
C GLN A 109 -18.71 -6.55 -4.31
N LYS A 110 -19.60 -5.56 -4.39
CA LYS A 110 -20.96 -5.75 -4.93
C LYS A 110 -21.06 -5.48 -6.44
N ASP A 111 -20.12 -4.72 -7.02
CA ASP A 111 -20.20 -4.29 -8.41
C ASP A 111 -18.84 -4.44 -9.13
N ILE A 112 -18.80 -5.24 -10.19
CA ILE A 112 -17.59 -5.62 -10.93
C ILE A 112 -17.52 -4.93 -12.30
N SER A 113 -18.34 -3.89 -12.55
CA SER A 113 -18.53 -3.32 -13.88
C SER A 113 -17.37 -2.48 -14.42
N VAL A 114 -16.38 -2.14 -13.60
CA VAL A 114 -15.17 -1.40 -13.99
C VAL A 114 -13.96 -2.17 -13.47
N ASN A 115 -12.77 -2.07 -14.10
CA ASN A 115 -11.58 -2.72 -13.54
C ASN A 115 -11.35 -2.22 -12.09
N PRO A 116 -11.85 -2.97 -11.07
CA PRO A 116 -12.00 -2.44 -9.71
C PRO A 116 -10.67 -2.38 -8.98
N PHE A 117 -9.62 -3.03 -9.52
CA PHE A 117 -8.33 -3.21 -8.87
C PHE A 117 -7.23 -2.36 -9.51
N MET A 118 -7.56 -1.15 -9.89
CA MET A 118 -6.58 -0.14 -10.24
C MET A 118 -6.24 0.67 -8.99
N TRP A 119 -4.94 0.76 -8.69
CA TRP A 119 -4.43 1.48 -7.52
C TRP A 119 -4.73 2.98 -7.61
N ARG A 120 -5.32 3.51 -6.55
CA ARG A 120 -5.66 4.93 -6.46
C ARG A 120 -4.79 5.64 -5.45
N TYR A 121 -4.82 5.19 -4.20
CA TYR A 121 -4.05 5.74 -3.09
C TYR A 121 -3.60 4.63 -2.16
N ASP A 122 -2.61 4.94 -1.34
CA ASP A 122 -2.21 4.07 -0.25
C ASP A 122 -1.70 4.86 0.96
N GLU A 123 -1.69 4.21 2.09
CA GLU A 123 -1.13 4.73 3.33
C GLU A 123 -0.50 3.61 4.15
N PHE A 124 0.59 3.94 4.82
CA PHE A 124 1.24 3.06 5.79
C PHE A 124 1.02 3.59 7.20
N LEU A 125 0.47 2.74 8.05
CA LEU A 125 0.22 3.05 9.46
C LEU A 125 1.04 2.09 10.31
N PHE A 126 1.60 2.57 11.44
CA PHE A 126 2.16 1.62 12.40
C PHE A 126 1.03 0.79 13.01
N PHE A 127 1.29 -0.47 13.25
CA PHE A 127 0.34 -1.38 13.88
C PHE A 127 0.77 -1.63 15.33
N ASP A 128 -0.11 -1.29 16.28
CA ASP A 128 0.07 -1.55 17.70
C ASP A 128 -0.93 -2.65 18.10
N PRO A 129 -0.48 -3.89 18.23
CA PRO A 129 -1.39 -5.02 18.40
C PRO A 129 -2.04 -5.13 19.77
N TRP A 130 -1.90 -4.19 20.66
CA TRP A 130 -2.55 -4.10 22.00
C TRP A 130 -1.58 -3.51 23.04
N SER A 131 -2.06 -2.54 23.77
CA SER A 131 -1.39 -2.02 24.96
C SER A 131 -1.25 -3.13 26.02
N GLY A 132 -0.10 -3.79 26.06
CA GLY A 132 0.17 -4.85 27.06
C GLY A 132 1.07 -5.99 26.59
N TYR A 133 1.29 -6.12 25.29
CA TYR A 133 2.30 -7.03 24.76
C TYR A 133 3.54 -6.24 24.38
N GLU A 134 4.66 -6.50 25.06
CA GLU A 134 5.99 -6.05 24.63
C GLU A 134 6.38 -6.81 23.35
N HIS A 135 5.82 -6.43 22.21
CA HIS A 135 6.34 -6.86 20.93
C HIS A 135 7.50 -5.95 20.55
N ASN A 136 8.71 -6.46 20.62
CA ASN A 136 9.91 -5.80 20.09
C ASN A 136 9.91 -5.70 18.55
N GLU A 137 8.91 -6.27 17.89
CA GLU A 137 8.80 -6.29 16.44
C GLU A 137 7.93 -5.13 15.93
N LYS A 138 8.51 -4.33 15.04
CA LYS A 138 7.76 -3.30 14.35
C LYS A 138 6.86 -3.94 13.31
N MET A 139 5.60 -3.54 13.31
CA MET A 139 4.60 -3.99 12.35
C MET A 139 3.90 -2.79 11.73
N PHE A 140 3.31 -3.00 10.57
CA PHE A 140 2.59 -1.95 9.86
C PHE A 140 1.29 -2.48 9.25
N THR A 141 0.37 -1.58 9.01
CA THR A 141 -0.80 -1.81 8.17
C THR A 141 -0.66 -0.96 6.91
N HIS A 142 -0.72 -1.59 5.77
CA HIS A 142 -0.79 -0.94 4.46
C HIS A 142 -2.24 -0.95 3.99
N ASN A 143 -2.84 0.22 3.91
CA ASN A 143 -4.16 0.39 3.32
C ASN A 143 -4.00 0.81 1.86
N ILE A 144 -4.59 0.03 0.95
CA ILE A 144 -4.60 0.31 -0.48
C ILE A 144 -6.03 0.63 -0.89
N GLU A 145 -6.26 1.85 -1.37
CA GLU A 145 -7.53 2.22 -1.99
C GLU A 145 -7.47 1.99 -3.50
N TRP A 146 -8.44 1.23 -3.98
CA TRP A 146 -8.64 0.97 -5.40
C TRP A 146 -9.63 1.96 -6.01
N VAL A 147 -9.62 2.12 -7.32
CA VAL A 147 -10.48 3.08 -8.05
C VAL A 147 -11.97 2.96 -7.73
N GLY A 148 -12.46 1.78 -7.38
CA GLY A 148 -13.84 1.57 -6.92
C GLY A 148 -14.14 2.04 -5.49
N LYS A 149 -13.21 2.75 -4.83
CA LYS A 149 -13.29 3.14 -3.40
C LYS A 149 -13.29 1.97 -2.42
N TYR A 150 -12.75 0.84 -2.82
CA TYR A 150 -12.51 -0.30 -1.96
C TYR A 150 -11.16 -0.17 -1.29
N VAL A 151 -11.09 -0.36 0.00
CA VAL A 151 -9.83 -0.33 0.74
C VAL A 151 -9.47 -1.73 1.18
N TRP A 152 -8.29 -2.20 0.77
CA TRP A 152 -7.68 -3.39 1.32
C TRP A 152 -6.76 -3.00 2.45
N SER A 153 -6.80 -3.74 3.55
CA SER A 153 -5.89 -3.57 4.68
C SER A 153 -5.02 -4.80 4.84
N ILE A 154 -3.72 -4.61 4.79
CA ILE A 154 -2.71 -5.67 4.89
C ILE A 154 -1.82 -5.36 6.08
N THR A 155 -1.81 -6.22 7.10
CA THR A 155 -0.94 -6.06 8.27
C THR A 155 0.17 -7.11 8.22
N ALA A 156 1.41 -6.66 8.28
CA ALA A 156 2.60 -7.49 8.15
C ALA A 156 3.79 -6.92 8.94
N LYS A 157 4.86 -7.72 9.03
CA LYS A 157 6.10 -7.35 9.73
C LYS A 157 7.07 -6.63 8.81
N ASP A 158 7.10 -6.98 7.53
CA ASP A 158 8.05 -6.43 6.56
C ASP A 158 7.46 -6.37 5.15
N LEU A 159 8.02 -5.52 4.29
CA LEU A 159 7.58 -5.30 2.93
C LEU A 159 8.78 -5.18 1.98
N ILE A 160 8.75 -5.96 0.92
CA ILE A 160 9.69 -5.83 -0.19
C ILE A 160 8.90 -5.37 -1.42
N ALA A 161 9.32 -4.28 -2.04
CA ALA A 161 8.78 -3.79 -3.29
C ALA A 161 9.85 -3.85 -4.38
N THR A 162 9.52 -4.44 -5.53
CA THR A 162 10.42 -4.52 -6.69
C THR A 162 9.70 -4.07 -7.94
N TRP A 163 10.41 -3.31 -8.77
CA TRP A 163 9.98 -2.88 -10.09
C TRP A 163 10.80 -3.58 -11.16
N GLU A 164 10.11 -4.09 -12.18
CA GLU A 164 10.70 -4.76 -13.33
C GLU A 164 10.12 -4.16 -14.61
N GLU A 165 10.98 -3.76 -15.54
CA GLU A 165 10.58 -3.38 -16.91
C GLU A 165 10.23 -4.64 -17.70
N LEU A 166 9.10 -4.65 -18.41
CA LEU A 166 8.60 -5.80 -19.18
C LEU A 166 8.93 -5.70 -20.67
#